data_3d0a018ebc959bef829583328c30211d
#
_entry.id   3d0a018ebc959bef829583328c30211d
#
_cell.length_a   1.000
_cell.length_b   1.000
_cell.length_c   1.000
_cell.angle_alpha   90.00
_cell.angle_beta   90.00
_cell.angle_gamma   90.00
#
_symmetry.space_group_name_H-M   'P 1'
#
loop_
_entity.id
_entity.type
_entity.pdbx_description
1 polymer ?
#
loop_
_entity_poly.entity_id
_entity_poly.type
_entity_poly.pdbx_seq_one_letter_code
_entity_poly.pdbx_strand_id
1 'polypeptide(L)'
;RIVAVDINEDKFELARQLGATDTVNPRDYDAQIQDVIVDLTNGGVDYSFECVGNVDLMRSALECCHKGWGESVIVGVAGAGQEISTRPFQLVTGRVWRGTAFGGCKGRSQLPGMVDQYMDGEIKVDEFITFTMPLDDINRAFDLMHEGKSIRSVIHF
;
A
#
# COMPACT_ATOMS: atom_id res chain seq x y z
N ARG A 1 14.39 4.44 -4.92
CA ARG A 1 14.34 3.69 -3.66
C ARG A 1 12.88 3.41 -3.31
N ILE A 2 12.55 2.19 -2.94
CA ILE A 2 11.20 1.74 -2.57
C ILE A 2 11.27 1.08 -1.19
N VAL A 3 10.57 1.65 -0.22
CA VAL A 3 10.48 1.12 1.15
C VAL A 3 9.13 0.44 1.33
N ALA A 4 9.12 -0.88 1.52
CA ALA A 4 7.93 -1.63 1.85
C ALA A 4 7.76 -1.72 3.37
N VAL A 5 6.59 -1.33 3.88
CA VAL A 5 6.27 -1.34 5.31
C VAL A 5 5.12 -2.31 5.55
N ASP A 6 5.33 -3.35 6.34
CA ASP A 6 4.29 -4.30 6.74
C ASP A 6 4.63 -4.89 8.12
N ILE A 7 3.62 -5.30 8.86
CA ILE A 7 3.78 -6.03 10.14
C ILE A 7 3.96 -7.54 9.95
N ASN A 8 3.72 -8.03 8.74
CA ASN A 8 3.89 -9.42 8.35
C ASN A 8 5.14 -9.57 7.48
N GLU A 9 6.20 -10.07 8.08
CA GLU A 9 7.50 -10.25 7.42
C GLU A 9 7.49 -11.31 6.31
N ASP A 10 6.54 -12.24 6.32
CA ASP A 10 6.40 -13.26 5.27
C ASP A 10 6.18 -12.64 3.88
N LYS A 11 5.69 -11.38 3.84
CA LYS A 11 5.49 -10.63 2.60
C LYS A 11 6.76 -9.95 2.07
N PHE A 12 7.79 -9.82 2.87
CA PHE A 12 8.98 -9.03 2.51
C PHE A 12 9.77 -9.64 1.36
N GLU A 13 9.82 -10.95 1.27
CA GLU A 13 10.52 -11.60 0.14
C GLU A 13 9.84 -11.27 -1.19
N LEU A 14 8.52 -11.38 -1.25
CA LEU A 14 7.77 -11.01 -2.45
C LEU A 14 7.88 -9.50 -2.75
N ALA A 15 7.84 -8.65 -1.72
CA ALA A 15 8.03 -7.21 -1.89
C ALA A 15 9.39 -6.89 -2.57
N ARG A 16 10.47 -7.58 -2.16
CA ARG A 16 11.80 -7.43 -2.80
C ARG A 16 11.80 -7.91 -4.25
N GLN A 17 11.16 -9.04 -4.53
CA GLN A 17 11.02 -9.57 -5.90
C GLN A 17 10.23 -8.61 -6.80
N LEU A 18 9.32 -7.83 -6.23
CA LEU A 18 8.54 -6.80 -6.91
C LEU A 18 9.24 -5.43 -6.95
N GLY A 19 10.45 -5.31 -6.40
CA GLY A 19 11.29 -4.11 -6.54
C GLY A 19 11.46 -3.29 -5.26
N ALA A 20 10.98 -3.74 -4.10
CA ALA A 20 11.30 -3.07 -2.84
C ALA A 20 12.81 -3.15 -2.56
N THR A 21 13.40 -2.01 -2.28
CA THR A 21 14.84 -1.91 -1.94
C THR A 21 15.08 -2.09 -0.45
N ASP A 22 14.09 -1.72 0.35
CA ASP A 22 14.12 -1.79 1.80
C ASP A 22 12.80 -2.38 2.32
N THR A 23 12.86 -3.07 3.45
CA THR A 23 11.66 -3.59 4.13
C THR A 23 11.72 -3.17 5.60
N VAL A 24 10.60 -2.73 6.15
CA VAL A 24 10.50 -2.23 7.52
C VAL A 24 9.30 -2.87 8.21
N ASN A 25 9.55 -3.54 9.34
CA ASN A 25 8.50 -3.97 10.24
C ASN A 25 8.37 -2.91 11.36
N PRO A 26 7.22 -2.21 11.47
CA PRO A 26 7.03 -1.19 12.51
C PRO A 26 7.19 -1.72 13.94
N ARG A 27 7.02 -3.03 14.15
CA ARG A 27 7.13 -3.67 15.47
C ARG A 27 8.57 -3.80 15.97
N ASP A 28 9.56 -3.60 15.09
CA ASP A 28 10.97 -3.67 15.45
C ASP A 28 11.49 -2.36 16.06
N TYR A 29 10.63 -1.33 16.14
CA TYR A 29 11.01 0.01 16.57
C TYR A 29 10.13 0.51 17.72
N ASP A 30 10.72 1.12 18.72
CA ASP A 30 10.01 1.85 19.78
C ASP A 30 9.50 3.23 19.30
N ALA A 31 10.06 3.75 18.19
CA ALA A 31 9.70 5.02 17.59
C ALA A 31 8.45 4.90 16.71
N GLN A 32 7.81 6.05 16.43
CA GLN A 32 6.70 6.09 15.48
C GLN A 32 7.22 5.77 14.08
N ILE A 33 6.45 4.99 13.30
CA ILE A 33 6.90 4.53 11.98
C ILE A 33 7.26 5.66 11.02
N GLN A 34 6.55 6.79 11.06
CA GLN A 34 6.86 7.94 10.23
C GLN A 34 8.25 8.51 10.53
N ASP A 35 8.65 8.52 11.80
CA ASP A 35 9.97 9.02 12.20
C ASP A 35 11.07 8.07 11.74
N VAL A 36 10.85 6.76 11.86
CA VAL A 36 11.76 5.72 11.33
C VAL A 36 11.98 5.89 9.83
N ILE A 37 10.89 6.13 9.07
CA ILE A 37 10.98 6.32 7.61
C ILE A 37 11.69 7.63 7.26
N VAL A 38 11.41 8.71 7.99
CA VAL A 38 12.09 10.00 7.79
C VAL A 38 13.60 9.86 8.00
N ASP A 39 14.02 9.16 9.07
CA ASP A 39 15.43 8.93 9.35
C ASP A 39 16.09 8.04 8.29
N LEU A 40 15.44 6.94 7.93
CA LEU A 40 15.89 6.00 6.90
C LEU A 40 16.08 6.67 5.53
N THR A 41 15.25 7.66 5.22
CA THR A 41 15.22 8.34 3.92
C THR A 41 15.90 9.72 3.94
N ASN A 42 16.51 10.07 5.07
CA ASN A 42 17.23 11.35 5.24
C ASN A 42 16.35 12.59 4.97
N GLY A 43 15.16 12.61 5.57
CA GLY A 43 14.27 13.78 5.54
C GLY A 43 12.84 13.49 5.04
N GLY A 44 12.56 12.27 4.65
CA GLY A 44 11.24 11.83 4.22
C GLY A 44 11.21 11.34 2.78
N VAL A 45 10.11 10.68 2.44
CA VAL A 45 9.89 10.13 1.09
C VAL A 45 9.25 11.16 0.16
N ASP A 46 9.48 11.04 -1.15
CA ASP A 46 8.81 11.87 -2.15
C ASP A 46 7.34 11.48 -2.28
N TYR A 47 7.07 10.18 -2.23
CA TYR A 47 5.71 9.61 -2.32
C TYR A 47 5.49 8.55 -1.23
N SER A 48 4.30 8.56 -0.65
CA SER A 48 3.84 7.44 0.20
C SER A 48 2.47 6.95 -0.27
N PHE A 49 2.22 5.64 -0.14
CA PHE A 49 0.97 5.01 -0.53
C PHE A 49 0.42 4.25 0.68
N GLU A 50 -0.71 4.69 1.21
CA GLU A 50 -1.41 3.96 2.25
C GLU A 50 -2.42 3.01 1.61
N CYS A 51 -2.21 1.70 1.81
CA CYS A 51 -2.96 0.64 1.14
C CYS A 51 -3.75 -0.27 2.11
N VAL A 52 -3.74 0.03 3.41
CA VAL A 52 -4.40 -0.79 4.45
C VAL A 52 -5.82 -0.32 4.72
N GLY A 53 -6.06 0.99 4.70
CA GLY A 53 -7.33 1.59 5.09
C GLY A 53 -7.41 1.91 6.60
N ASN A 54 -6.28 2.22 7.22
CA ASN A 54 -6.20 2.59 8.63
C ASN A 54 -5.93 4.10 8.78
N VAL A 55 -6.76 4.81 9.52
CA VAL A 55 -6.67 6.28 9.65
C VAL A 55 -5.39 6.75 10.32
N ASP A 56 -4.84 5.99 11.26
CA ASP A 56 -3.57 6.31 11.90
C ASP A 56 -2.40 6.08 10.93
N LEU A 57 -2.45 5.03 10.11
CA LEU A 57 -1.47 4.79 9.06
C LEU A 57 -1.57 5.83 7.94
N MET A 58 -2.76 6.32 7.60
CA MET A 58 -2.93 7.42 6.65
C MET A 58 -2.21 8.67 7.14
N ARG A 59 -2.30 8.97 8.44
CA ARG A 59 -1.56 10.08 9.05
C ARG A 59 -0.06 9.83 9.02
N SER A 60 0.39 8.65 9.42
CA SER A 60 1.81 8.29 9.40
C SER A 60 2.40 8.36 7.99
N ALA A 61 1.63 7.93 6.98
CA ALA A 61 2.01 8.02 5.57
C ALA A 61 2.18 9.47 5.11
N LEU A 62 1.33 10.41 5.55
CA LEU A 62 1.53 11.83 5.28
C LEU A 62 2.78 12.36 6.00
N GLU A 63 2.91 12.03 7.29
CA GLU A 63 3.96 12.60 8.14
C GLU A 63 5.37 12.09 7.78
N CYS A 64 5.49 10.91 7.14
CA CYS A 64 6.77 10.42 6.63
C CYS A 64 7.20 11.04 5.30
N CYS A 65 6.33 11.78 4.62
CA CYS A 65 6.67 12.48 3.38
C CYS A 65 7.62 13.65 3.63
N HIS A 66 8.46 13.96 2.63
CA HIS A 66 9.37 15.08 2.69
C HIS A 66 8.62 16.42 2.78
N LYS A 67 9.10 17.33 3.64
CA LYS A 67 8.59 18.71 3.70
C LYS A 67 8.92 19.41 2.39
N GLY A 68 7.96 20.20 1.90
CA GLY A 68 8.13 21.02 0.70
C GLY A 68 7.50 20.44 -0.56
N TRP A 69 7.52 19.10 -0.75
CA TRP A 69 7.00 18.49 -1.99
C TRP A 69 6.42 17.09 -1.82
N GLY A 70 6.63 16.41 -0.69
CA GLY A 70 6.21 15.03 -0.51
C GLY A 70 4.70 14.85 -0.63
N GLU A 71 4.27 13.80 -1.31
CA GLU A 71 2.87 13.50 -1.60
C GLU A 71 2.47 12.15 -0.99
N SER A 72 1.41 12.17 -0.18
CA SER A 72 0.81 10.96 0.38
C SER A 72 -0.50 10.64 -0.31
N VAL A 73 -0.60 9.42 -0.83
CA VAL A 73 -1.76 8.91 -1.57
C VAL A 73 -2.50 7.88 -0.73
N ILE A 74 -3.77 8.16 -0.43
CA ILE A 74 -4.66 7.22 0.25
C ILE A 74 -5.28 6.30 -0.81
N VAL A 75 -4.96 5.02 -0.73
CA VAL A 75 -5.50 3.93 -1.57
C VAL A 75 -6.43 3.04 -0.75
N GLY A 76 -6.07 2.79 0.51
CA GLY A 76 -6.84 1.97 1.44
C GLY A 76 -8.20 2.60 1.78
N VAL A 77 -9.18 1.75 2.11
CA VAL A 77 -10.55 2.18 2.45
C VAL A 77 -10.77 1.99 3.95
N ALA A 78 -10.91 3.11 4.66
CA ALA A 78 -11.22 3.10 6.09
C ALA A 78 -12.67 2.67 6.35
N GLY A 79 -12.95 2.23 7.57
CA GLY A 79 -14.29 1.89 8.01
C GLY A 79 -15.22 3.09 7.93
N ALA A 80 -16.52 2.84 7.71
CA ALA A 80 -17.53 3.91 7.64
C ALA A 80 -17.55 4.76 8.91
N GLY A 81 -17.55 6.08 8.75
CA GLY A 81 -17.58 7.05 9.84
C GLY A 81 -16.22 7.35 10.49
N GLN A 82 -15.15 6.71 10.04
CA GLN A 82 -13.81 7.08 10.48
C GLN A 82 -13.33 8.35 9.77
N GLU A 83 -12.60 9.17 10.52
CA GLU A 83 -12.05 10.44 10.02
C GLU A 83 -10.52 10.44 10.12
N ILE A 84 -9.88 11.05 9.14
CA ILE A 84 -8.43 11.30 9.17
C ILE A 84 -8.17 12.64 9.87
N SER A 85 -7.07 12.72 10.61
CA SER A 85 -6.66 13.97 11.26
C SER A 85 -5.15 14.15 11.19
N THR A 86 -4.72 15.39 11.02
CA THR A 86 -3.32 15.78 11.11
C THR A 86 -3.19 17.20 11.62
N ARG A 87 -1.98 17.57 12.05
CA ARG A 87 -1.69 18.96 12.39
C ARG A 87 -1.66 19.80 11.11
N PRO A 88 -2.31 20.97 11.05
CA PRO A 88 -2.30 21.82 9.85
C PRO A 88 -0.90 22.17 9.36
N PHE A 89 0.08 22.22 10.27
CA PHE A 89 1.47 22.49 9.93
C PHE A 89 2.08 21.44 9.01
N GLN A 90 1.60 20.20 9.02
CA GLN A 90 2.05 19.16 8.10
C GLN A 90 1.74 19.51 6.63
N LEU A 91 0.62 20.19 6.39
CA LEU A 91 0.23 20.63 5.05
C LEU A 91 0.82 22.00 4.70
N VAL A 92 0.87 22.94 5.66
CA VAL A 92 1.47 24.27 5.46
C VAL A 92 2.95 24.15 5.05
N THR A 93 3.65 23.12 5.50
CA THR A 93 5.04 22.87 5.11
C THR A 93 5.20 22.26 3.70
N GLY A 94 4.14 22.20 2.91
CA GLY A 94 4.19 21.85 1.48
C GLY A 94 3.90 20.38 1.15
N ARG A 95 3.55 19.55 2.13
CA ARG A 95 3.10 18.19 1.85
C ARG A 95 1.74 18.18 1.17
N VAL A 96 1.50 17.20 0.33
CA VAL A 96 0.21 16.97 -0.32
C VAL A 96 -0.40 15.70 0.24
N TRP A 97 -1.69 15.76 0.59
CA TRP A 97 -2.48 14.61 0.99
C TRP A 97 -3.65 14.44 0.03
N ARG A 98 -3.70 13.31 -0.68
CA ARG A 98 -4.75 13.08 -1.69
C ARG A 98 -5.23 11.63 -1.67
N GLY A 99 -6.44 11.44 -2.15
CA GLY A 99 -6.99 10.13 -2.42
C GLY A 99 -6.85 9.75 -3.89
N THR A 100 -7.20 8.50 -4.20
CA THR A 100 -7.24 7.99 -5.56
C THR A 100 -8.40 7.01 -5.70
N ALA A 101 -9.33 7.30 -6.62
CA ALA A 101 -10.41 6.39 -6.97
C ALA A 101 -9.94 5.50 -8.12
N PHE A 102 -9.92 4.18 -7.91
CA PHE A 102 -9.44 3.20 -8.90
C PHE A 102 -8.06 3.56 -9.50
N GLY A 103 -7.14 4.05 -8.68
CA GLY A 103 -5.82 4.49 -9.13
C GLY A 103 -5.84 5.74 -10.01
N GLY A 104 -6.96 6.48 -10.09
CA GLY A 104 -7.16 7.59 -11.02
C GLY A 104 -7.34 7.14 -12.49
N CYS A 105 -7.51 5.83 -12.70
CA CYS A 105 -7.61 5.24 -14.03
C CYS A 105 -8.93 5.63 -14.73
N LYS A 106 -8.84 6.04 -15.98
CA LYS A 106 -9.98 6.21 -16.88
C LYS A 106 -10.32 4.85 -17.51
N GLY A 107 -11.15 4.03 -16.83
CA GLY A 107 -11.34 2.62 -17.14
C GLY A 107 -11.60 2.32 -18.61
N ARG A 108 -12.47 3.08 -19.31
CA ARG A 108 -12.79 2.81 -20.72
C ARG A 108 -11.64 3.04 -21.68
N SER A 109 -10.77 4.01 -21.41
CA SER A 109 -9.69 4.40 -22.33
C SER A 109 -8.32 3.84 -21.92
N GLN A 110 -8.09 3.61 -20.63
CA GLN A 110 -6.77 3.20 -20.14
C GLN A 110 -6.67 1.71 -19.80
N LEU A 111 -7.78 1.06 -19.39
CA LEU A 111 -7.73 -0.36 -19.02
C LEU A 111 -7.25 -1.26 -20.19
N PRO A 112 -7.67 -1.08 -21.46
CA PRO A 112 -7.12 -1.88 -22.55
C PRO A 112 -5.58 -1.80 -22.64
N GLY A 113 -5.00 -0.60 -22.54
CA GLY A 113 -3.55 -0.44 -22.56
C GLY A 113 -2.85 -1.07 -21.34
N MET A 114 -3.50 -1.12 -20.16
CA MET A 114 -2.98 -1.84 -19.00
C MET A 114 -2.97 -3.36 -19.24
N VAL A 115 -3.98 -3.89 -19.95
CA VAL A 115 -4.01 -5.30 -20.35
C VAL A 115 -2.88 -5.59 -21.35
N ASP A 116 -2.63 -4.71 -22.30
CA ASP A 116 -1.51 -4.87 -23.23
C ASP A 116 -0.17 -4.90 -22.47
N GLN A 117 0.03 -3.97 -21.53
CA GLN A 117 1.22 -3.94 -20.67
C GLN A 117 1.39 -5.22 -19.82
N TYR A 118 0.28 -5.79 -19.33
CA TYR A 118 0.32 -7.08 -18.64
C TYR A 118 0.70 -8.21 -19.59
N MET A 119 0.13 -8.24 -20.79
CA MET A 119 0.45 -9.27 -21.81
C MET A 119 1.90 -9.20 -22.29
N ASP A 120 2.48 -7.99 -22.30
CA ASP A 120 3.87 -7.74 -22.64
C ASP A 120 4.83 -7.99 -21.44
N GLY A 121 4.29 -8.31 -20.25
CA GLY A 121 5.07 -8.59 -19.03
C GLY A 121 5.61 -7.35 -18.31
N GLU A 122 5.16 -6.16 -18.69
CA GLU A 122 5.54 -4.90 -18.03
C GLU A 122 4.85 -4.73 -16.68
N ILE A 123 3.61 -5.22 -16.55
CA ILE A 123 2.84 -5.23 -15.30
C ILE A 123 2.71 -6.66 -14.81
N LYS A 124 3.10 -6.88 -13.56
CA LYS A 124 2.98 -8.17 -12.88
C LYS A 124 1.64 -8.23 -12.14
N VAL A 125 0.86 -9.27 -12.38
CA VAL A 125 -0.45 -9.49 -11.75
C VAL A 125 -0.56 -10.91 -11.18
N ASP A 126 -0.05 -11.91 -11.89
CA ASP A 126 -0.17 -13.33 -11.52
C ASP A 126 0.56 -13.65 -10.21
N GLU A 127 1.64 -12.93 -9.91
CA GLU A 127 2.44 -13.09 -8.70
C GLU A 127 1.65 -12.78 -7.42
N PHE A 128 0.54 -12.04 -7.53
CA PHE A 128 -0.34 -11.76 -6.40
C PHE A 128 -1.34 -12.87 -6.10
N ILE A 129 -1.55 -13.82 -7.05
CA ILE A 129 -2.46 -14.95 -6.86
C ILE A 129 -1.76 -16.00 -6.02
N THR A 130 -2.05 -16.03 -4.72
CA THR A 130 -1.44 -16.97 -3.78
C THR A 130 -2.24 -18.27 -3.64
N PHE A 131 -3.53 -18.21 -3.89
CA PHE A 131 -4.43 -19.38 -3.82
C PHE A 131 -5.45 -19.36 -4.96
N THR A 132 -5.73 -20.55 -5.49
CA THR A 132 -6.83 -20.80 -6.41
C THR A 132 -7.65 -21.96 -5.86
N MET A 133 -8.96 -21.80 -5.72
CA MET A 133 -9.81 -22.80 -5.10
C MET A 133 -11.24 -22.77 -5.66
N PRO A 134 -12.01 -23.87 -5.53
CA PRO A 134 -13.39 -23.93 -5.98
C PRO A 134 -14.31 -23.08 -5.07
N LEU A 135 -15.53 -22.82 -5.56
CA LEU A 135 -16.55 -22.07 -4.81
C LEU A 135 -16.87 -22.65 -3.44
N ASP A 136 -16.84 -23.96 -3.29
CA ASP A 136 -17.12 -24.65 -2.02
C ASP A 136 -16.14 -24.25 -0.92
N ASP A 137 -14.93 -23.82 -1.27
CA ASP A 137 -13.86 -23.38 -0.36
C ASP A 137 -13.87 -21.86 -0.10
N ILE A 138 -14.90 -21.12 -0.50
CA ILE A 138 -14.92 -19.65 -0.39
C ILE A 138 -14.72 -19.14 1.04
N ASN A 139 -15.27 -19.83 2.04
CA ASN A 139 -15.08 -19.45 3.44
C ASN A 139 -13.61 -19.58 3.86
N ARG A 140 -12.93 -20.64 3.40
CA ARG A 140 -11.49 -20.81 3.63
C ARG A 140 -10.67 -19.68 2.98
N ALA A 141 -11.09 -19.18 1.81
CA ALA A 141 -10.44 -18.04 1.18
C ALA A 141 -10.50 -16.78 2.07
N PHE A 142 -11.64 -16.54 2.70
CA PHE A 142 -11.80 -15.44 3.67
C PHE A 142 -10.96 -15.67 4.94
N ASP A 143 -10.90 -16.88 5.46
CA ASP A 143 -10.07 -17.20 6.62
C ASP A 143 -8.58 -16.93 6.33
N LEU A 144 -8.07 -17.38 5.20
CA LEU A 144 -6.70 -17.12 4.75
C LEU A 144 -6.40 -15.62 4.58
N MET A 145 -7.38 -14.86 4.12
CA MET A 145 -7.27 -13.39 4.02
C MET A 145 -7.17 -12.75 5.40
N HIS A 146 -8.03 -13.13 6.34
CA HIS A 146 -8.01 -12.61 7.70
C HIS A 146 -6.74 -13.00 8.47
N GLU A 147 -6.20 -14.19 8.21
CA GLU A 147 -4.93 -14.66 8.76
C GLU A 147 -3.71 -13.98 8.12
N GLY A 148 -3.90 -13.16 7.10
CA GLY A 148 -2.82 -12.50 6.36
C GLY A 148 -1.96 -13.43 5.50
N LYS A 149 -2.42 -14.68 5.27
CA LYS A 149 -1.73 -15.71 4.48
C LYS A 149 -2.01 -15.59 2.98
N SER A 150 -3.11 -14.95 2.60
CA SER A 150 -3.46 -14.71 1.21
C SER A 150 -3.22 -13.26 0.82
N ILE A 151 -2.54 -13.05 -0.30
CA ILE A 151 -2.52 -11.74 -0.96
C ILE A 151 -3.75 -11.64 -1.86
N ARG A 152 -3.98 -12.65 -2.70
CA ARG A 152 -5.16 -12.79 -3.54
C ARG A 152 -5.57 -14.25 -3.62
N SER A 153 -6.82 -14.52 -3.26
CA SER A 153 -7.45 -15.81 -3.54
C SER A 153 -8.38 -15.68 -4.75
N VAL A 154 -8.22 -16.55 -5.73
CA VAL A 154 -9.09 -16.64 -6.91
C VAL A 154 -10.02 -17.84 -6.76
N ILE A 155 -11.31 -17.58 -6.89
CA ILE A 155 -12.35 -18.60 -6.86
C ILE A 155 -12.78 -18.91 -8.29
N HIS A 156 -12.80 -20.19 -8.65
CA HIS A 156 -13.32 -20.65 -9.93
C HIS A 156 -14.58 -21.49 -9.74
N PHE A 157 -15.44 -21.44 -10.76
CA PHE A 157 -16.74 -22.09 -10.80
C PHE A 157 -16.71 -23.33 -11.68
#